data_6be8590ab0afd217638469b7e9eb4fb2
#
_entry.id   6be8590ab0afd217638469b7e9eb4fb2
#
_cell.length_a   1.000
_cell.length_b   1.000
_cell.length_c   1.000
_cell.angle_alpha   90.00
_cell.angle_beta   90.00
_cell.angle_gamma   90.00
#
_symmetry.space_group_name_H-M   'P 1'
#
loop_
_entity.id
_entity.type
_entity.pdbx_description
1 polymer ?
#
loop_
_entity_poly.entity_id
_entity_poly.type
_entity_poly.pdbx_seq_one_letter_code
_entity_poly.pdbx_strand_id
1 'polypeptide(L)'
;GIKDIVQYSWSGTSTLRQSRGDLAGENNPVELEVRSVMHEHPITLNADDKLTKAIDVMIENNISTIPVITGERMVGVITKYDVLEMMASVRNRDMVYTQISGLEEEDRFSLDTMEREVQSGLAKIARITRPLLFTIHVSKYNNTGNSAKYSLIGRLSTENSQYMAKAVDWSLGQATVELMDNLDRIVKEKKEHNLDVRTRKRREKA
;
A
#
# COMPACT_ATOMS: atom_id res chain seq x y z
N GLY A 1 9.24 -9.09 -13.85
CA GLY A 1 10.05 -8.29 -12.90
C GLY A 1 11.44 -7.99 -13.41
N ILE A 2 12.27 -7.26 -12.64
CA ILE A 2 13.67 -6.93 -13.05
C ILE A 2 14.46 -8.19 -13.47
N LYS A 3 14.19 -9.34 -12.85
CA LYS A 3 14.80 -10.61 -13.23
C LYS A 3 14.51 -11.01 -14.68
N ASP A 4 13.31 -10.73 -15.15
CA ASP A 4 12.89 -11.10 -16.51
C ASP A 4 13.65 -10.24 -17.54
N ILE A 5 13.84 -8.96 -17.25
CA ILE A 5 14.61 -8.03 -18.11
C ILE A 5 16.10 -8.40 -18.10
N VAL A 6 16.69 -8.65 -16.92
CA VAL A 6 18.10 -9.01 -16.76
C VAL A 6 18.39 -10.37 -17.39
N GLN A 7 17.48 -11.34 -17.25
CA GLN A 7 17.67 -12.68 -17.81
C GLN A 7 17.64 -12.67 -19.35
N TYR A 8 16.76 -11.86 -19.95
CA TYR A 8 16.69 -11.69 -21.40
C TYR A 8 17.87 -10.90 -21.98
N SER A 9 18.31 -9.84 -21.32
CA SER A 9 19.41 -9.01 -21.81
C SER A 9 20.79 -9.66 -21.60
N TRP A 10 20.96 -10.47 -20.55
CA TRP A 10 22.25 -11.07 -20.22
C TRP A 10 22.50 -12.41 -20.91
N SER A 11 21.47 -13.24 -21.10
CA SER A 11 21.59 -14.50 -21.83
C SER A 11 21.81 -14.31 -23.33
N GLY A 12 21.27 -13.22 -23.90
CA GLY A 12 21.46 -12.89 -25.31
C GLY A 12 22.93 -12.49 -25.68
N THR A 13 23.64 -11.87 -24.73
CA THR A 13 25.03 -11.42 -24.99
C THR A 13 26.07 -12.50 -24.82
N SER A 14 25.82 -13.57 -24.09
CA SER A 14 26.80 -14.65 -23.90
C SER A 14 26.82 -15.68 -25.05
N THR A 15 25.70 -15.89 -25.70
CA THR A 15 25.57 -16.82 -26.84
C THR A 15 25.93 -16.19 -28.17
N LEU A 16 25.81 -14.88 -28.34
CA LEU A 16 26.18 -14.19 -29.57
C LEU A 16 27.69 -13.96 -29.75
N ARG A 17 28.52 -14.15 -28.71
CA ARG A 17 29.98 -14.05 -28.81
C ARG A 17 30.66 -15.23 -29.54
N GLN A 18 29.92 -16.30 -29.84
CA GLN A 18 30.47 -17.46 -30.55
C GLN A 18 30.05 -17.56 -32.00
N SER A 19 29.20 -16.71 -32.52
CA SER A 19 28.85 -16.71 -33.94
C SER A 19 29.53 -15.55 -34.65
N ARG A 20 30.60 -15.85 -35.35
CA ARG A 20 31.23 -14.96 -36.32
C ARG A 20 30.28 -14.77 -37.51
N GLY A 21 29.47 -13.77 -37.45
CA GLY A 21 28.62 -13.34 -38.54
C GLY A 21 28.05 -12.00 -38.18
N ASP A 22 28.48 -10.94 -38.85
CA ASP A 22 27.97 -9.58 -38.75
C ASP A 22 26.48 -9.52 -39.14
N LEU A 23 25.63 -9.85 -38.22
CA LEU A 23 24.21 -9.48 -38.20
C LEU A 23 23.84 -8.89 -36.83
N ALA A 24 24.80 -8.25 -36.18
CA ALA A 24 24.57 -7.44 -35.03
C ALA A 24 23.93 -6.11 -35.47
N GLY A 25 22.67 -6.13 -35.79
CA GLY A 25 21.84 -4.98 -35.45
C GLY A 25 22.01 -4.79 -33.94
N GLU A 26 22.46 -3.63 -33.53
CA GLU A 26 22.51 -3.22 -32.13
C GLU A 26 21.12 -3.31 -31.56
N ASN A 27 20.67 -4.48 -31.13
CA ASN A 27 19.45 -4.65 -30.33
C ASN A 27 19.77 -4.06 -28.97
N ASN A 28 19.65 -2.76 -28.89
CA ASN A 28 19.70 -2.02 -27.65
C ASN A 28 18.51 -2.52 -26.79
N PRO A 29 18.72 -3.17 -25.65
CA PRO A 29 17.62 -3.66 -24.80
C PRO A 29 16.68 -2.55 -24.34
N VAL A 30 17.06 -1.29 -24.49
CA VAL A 30 16.23 -0.10 -24.21
C VAL A 30 15.13 0.10 -25.27
N GLU A 31 15.26 -0.48 -26.47
CA GLU A 31 14.28 -0.34 -27.56
C GLU A 31 13.25 -1.48 -27.61
N LEU A 32 13.35 -2.48 -26.69
CA LEU A 32 12.36 -3.54 -26.61
C LEU A 32 11.02 -3.01 -26.06
N GLU A 33 9.96 -3.28 -26.78
CA GLU A 33 8.61 -2.98 -26.28
C GLU A 33 8.31 -3.81 -25.03
N VAL A 34 7.61 -3.23 -24.07
CA VAL A 34 7.16 -3.92 -22.83
C VAL A 34 6.41 -5.21 -23.15
N ARG A 35 5.64 -5.22 -24.25
CA ARG A 35 4.92 -6.41 -24.74
C ARG A 35 5.83 -7.60 -24.99
N SER A 36 7.06 -7.38 -25.40
CA SER A 36 8.02 -8.45 -25.70
C SER A 36 8.52 -9.21 -24.47
N VAL A 37 8.39 -8.60 -23.27
CA VAL A 37 8.87 -9.14 -22.00
C VAL A 37 7.78 -9.29 -20.93
N MET A 38 6.55 -8.87 -21.23
CA MET A 38 5.44 -9.02 -20.29
C MET A 38 4.87 -10.45 -20.31
N HIS A 39 4.29 -10.85 -19.20
CA HIS A 39 3.45 -12.05 -19.12
C HIS A 39 2.01 -11.67 -19.48
N GLU A 40 1.47 -12.26 -20.53
CA GLU A 40 0.11 -11.95 -21.03
C GLU A 40 -1.00 -12.38 -20.07
N HIS A 41 -0.76 -13.42 -19.27
CA HIS A 41 -1.71 -13.97 -18.31
C HIS A 41 -1.10 -13.98 -16.91
N PRO A 42 -0.98 -12.82 -16.24
CA PRO A 42 -0.44 -12.76 -14.89
C PRO A 42 -1.38 -13.44 -13.90
N ILE A 43 -0.83 -14.12 -12.91
CA ILE A 43 -1.59 -14.60 -11.76
C ILE A 43 -2.07 -13.38 -11.00
N THR A 44 -3.38 -13.30 -10.73
CA THR A 44 -4.02 -12.18 -10.04
C THR A 44 -4.72 -12.65 -8.77
N LEU A 45 -4.97 -11.71 -7.85
CA LEU A 45 -5.77 -11.91 -6.65
C LEU A 45 -6.91 -10.91 -6.60
N ASN A 46 -8.01 -11.27 -5.96
CA ASN A 46 -9.07 -10.31 -5.64
C ASN A 46 -8.70 -9.47 -4.41
N ALA A 47 -9.19 -8.23 -4.37
CA ALA A 47 -8.96 -7.33 -3.22
C ALA A 47 -9.51 -7.90 -1.89
N ASP A 48 -10.48 -8.79 -1.94
CA ASP A 48 -11.09 -9.45 -0.77
C ASP A 48 -10.39 -10.77 -0.38
N ASP A 49 -9.40 -11.23 -1.16
CA ASP A 49 -8.63 -12.43 -0.84
C ASP A 49 -7.78 -12.20 0.43
N LYS A 50 -7.59 -13.27 1.20
CA LYS A 50 -6.75 -13.23 2.40
C LYS A 50 -5.27 -13.08 2.02
N LEU A 51 -4.52 -12.34 2.83
CA LEU A 51 -3.08 -12.17 2.63
C LEU A 51 -2.31 -13.50 2.63
N THR A 52 -2.76 -14.50 3.40
CA THR A 52 -2.18 -15.85 3.39
C THR A 52 -2.21 -16.47 1.99
N LYS A 53 -3.31 -16.29 1.26
CA LYS A 53 -3.42 -16.75 -0.14
C LYS A 53 -2.38 -16.07 -1.04
N ALA A 54 -2.13 -14.77 -0.83
CA ALA A 54 -1.09 -14.06 -1.58
C ALA A 54 0.30 -14.66 -1.31
N ILE A 55 0.60 -14.98 -0.06
CA ILE A 55 1.87 -15.61 0.34
C ILE A 55 2.02 -16.98 -0.31
N ASP A 56 1.00 -17.83 -0.23
CA ASP A 56 1.02 -19.17 -0.81
C ASP A 56 1.26 -19.11 -2.33
N VAL A 57 0.51 -18.26 -3.04
CA VAL A 57 0.67 -18.04 -4.49
C VAL A 57 2.07 -17.55 -4.84
N MET A 58 2.65 -16.63 -4.05
CA MET A 58 4.02 -16.15 -4.28
C MET A 58 5.06 -17.23 -4.10
N ILE A 59 4.88 -18.12 -3.13
CA ILE A 59 5.81 -19.23 -2.84
C ILE A 59 5.69 -20.30 -3.92
N GLU A 60 4.48 -20.78 -4.18
CA GLU A 60 4.22 -21.88 -5.12
C GLU A 60 4.65 -21.53 -6.55
N ASN A 61 4.42 -20.30 -6.99
CA ASN A 61 4.76 -19.86 -8.35
C ASN A 61 6.11 -19.14 -8.44
N ASN A 62 6.84 -19.01 -7.34
CA ASN A 62 8.13 -18.28 -7.27
C ASN A 62 8.05 -16.85 -7.84
N ILE A 63 6.93 -16.16 -7.63
CA ILE A 63 6.72 -14.78 -8.07
C ILE A 63 6.84 -13.83 -6.88
N SER A 64 7.24 -12.59 -7.16
CA SER A 64 7.46 -11.55 -6.15
C SER A 64 6.43 -10.43 -6.17
N THR A 65 5.55 -10.45 -7.16
CA THR A 65 4.54 -9.40 -7.39
C THR A 65 3.29 -10.01 -7.96
N ILE A 66 2.14 -9.66 -7.42
CA ILE A 66 0.83 -10.13 -7.87
C ILE A 66 -0.08 -8.91 -8.06
N PRO A 67 -0.64 -8.70 -9.26
CA PRO A 67 -1.69 -7.71 -9.49
C PRO A 67 -2.95 -8.07 -8.70
N VAL A 68 -3.58 -7.06 -8.12
CA VAL A 68 -4.85 -7.19 -7.38
C VAL A 68 -5.97 -6.59 -8.22
N ILE A 69 -7.05 -7.36 -8.41
CA ILE A 69 -8.19 -6.98 -9.24
C ILE A 69 -9.47 -6.91 -8.41
N THR A 70 -10.44 -6.15 -8.90
CA THR A 70 -11.83 -6.20 -8.46
C THR A 70 -12.68 -6.26 -9.72
N GLY A 71 -13.32 -7.42 -9.97
CA GLY A 71 -13.89 -7.72 -11.27
C GLY A 71 -12.79 -7.79 -12.34
N GLU A 72 -12.93 -7.02 -13.42
CA GLU A 72 -11.94 -6.93 -14.50
C GLU A 72 -10.94 -5.78 -14.32
N ARG A 73 -11.09 -4.98 -13.29
CA ARG A 73 -10.26 -3.79 -13.06
C ARG A 73 -9.13 -4.07 -12.09
N MET A 74 -7.90 -3.76 -12.51
CA MET A 74 -6.75 -3.72 -11.61
C MET A 74 -6.90 -2.57 -10.61
N VAL A 75 -6.81 -2.87 -9.32
CA VAL A 75 -6.96 -1.92 -8.22
C VAL A 75 -5.67 -1.72 -7.41
N GLY A 76 -4.66 -2.56 -7.65
CA GLY A 76 -3.37 -2.44 -6.98
C GLY A 76 -2.42 -3.58 -7.31
N VAL A 77 -1.31 -3.62 -6.61
CA VAL A 77 -0.32 -4.71 -6.62
C VAL A 77 0.07 -5.04 -5.20
N ILE A 78 0.40 -6.31 -4.95
CA ILE A 78 1.02 -6.76 -3.71
C ILE A 78 2.40 -7.38 -4.04
N THR A 79 3.41 -7.04 -3.27
CA THR A 79 4.77 -7.54 -3.45
C THR A 79 5.25 -8.36 -2.25
N LYS A 80 6.27 -9.20 -2.44
CA LYS A 80 6.97 -9.89 -1.33
C LYS A 80 7.51 -8.90 -0.30
N TYR A 81 7.93 -7.71 -0.76
CA TYR A 81 8.45 -6.67 0.13
C TYR A 81 7.36 -6.18 1.08
N ASP A 82 6.16 -5.86 0.57
CA ASP A 82 5.03 -5.41 1.39
C ASP A 82 4.67 -6.45 2.46
N VAL A 83 4.68 -7.73 2.07
CA VAL A 83 4.41 -8.83 3.00
C VAL A 83 5.47 -8.92 4.09
N LEU A 84 6.76 -8.85 3.74
CA LEU A 84 7.87 -8.93 4.68
C LEU A 84 7.87 -7.73 5.64
N GLU A 85 7.63 -6.54 5.12
CA GLU A 85 7.57 -5.31 5.91
C GLU A 85 6.41 -5.34 6.91
N MET A 86 5.24 -5.81 6.47
CA MET A 86 4.11 -6.02 7.35
C MET A 86 4.42 -7.07 8.43
N MET A 87 5.06 -8.19 8.08
CA MET A 87 5.46 -9.22 9.06
C MET A 87 6.49 -8.68 10.06
N ALA A 88 7.42 -7.85 9.62
CA ALA A 88 8.41 -7.21 10.49
C ALA A 88 7.73 -6.25 11.48
N SER A 89 6.73 -5.49 11.05
CA SER A 89 5.96 -4.59 11.91
C SER A 89 5.14 -5.33 12.97
N VAL A 90 4.59 -6.49 12.63
CA VAL A 90 3.83 -7.33 13.59
C VAL A 90 4.74 -7.94 14.66
N ARG A 91 6.02 -8.21 14.36
CA ARG A 91 7.00 -8.70 15.35
C ARG A 91 7.34 -7.66 16.41
N ASN A 92 7.42 -6.40 16.05
CA ASN A 92 7.58 -5.29 16.97
C ASN A 92 6.18 -4.89 17.48
N ARG A 93 5.77 -5.43 18.62
CA ARG A 93 4.43 -5.24 19.23
C ARG A 93 3.99 -3.78 19.39
N ASP A 94 4.91 -2.84 19.24
CA ASP A 94 4.72 -1.40 19.44
C ASP A 94 4.73 -0.60 18.12
N MET A 95 4.91 -1.23 16.96
CA MET A 95 4.95 -0.54 15.67
C MET A 95 3.75 -0.90 14.80
N VAL A 96 3.09 0.13 14.29
CA VAL A 96 2.02 0.01 13.29
C VAL A 96 2.65 0.18 11.92
N TYR A 97 2.43 -0.78 11.02
CA TYR A 97 2.87 -0.61 9.64
C TYR A 97 2.10 0.54 9.00
N THR A 98 2.83 1.53 8.49
CA THR A 98 2.24 2.70 7.84
C THR A 98 2.71 2.78 6.40
N GLN A 99 1.77 2.89 5.47
CA GLN A 99 2.04 3.08 4.05
C GLN A 99 1.43 4.38 3.56
N ILE A 100 2.25 5.25 2.98
CA ILE A 100 1.82 6.51 2.38
C ILE A 100 2.02 6.42 0.87
N SER A 101 0.99 6.77 0.10
CA SER A 101 0.99 6.71 -1.36
C SER A 101 0.40 7.98 -1.97
N GLY A 102 0.74 8.26 -3.24
CA GLY A 102 0.20 9.39 -3.99
C GLY A 102 0.89 10.74 -3.71
N LEU A 103 2.03 10.76 -3.00
CA LEU A 103 2.85 11.94 -2.84
C LEU A 103 3.66 12.20 -4.13
N GLU A 104 3.66 13.44 -4.58
CA GLU A 104 4.53 13.92 -5.66
C GLU A 104 5.94 14.21 -5.12
N GLU A 105 6.94 14.28 -6.01
CA GLU A 105 8.33 14.51 -5.60
C GLU A 105 8.53 15.83 -4.86
N GLU A 106 7.76 16.86 -5.23
CA GLU A 106 7.78 18.18 -4.60
C GLU A 106 7.31 18.16 -3.13
N ASP A 107 6.45 17.21 -2.78
CA ASP A 107 5.85 17.09 -1.45
C ASP A 107 6.67 16.19 -0.50
N ARG A 108 7.75 15.56 -0.99
CA ARG A 108 8.61 14.66 -0.18
C ARG A 108 9.22 15.30 1.05
N PHE A 109 9.49 16.60 1.03
CA PHE A 109 9.96 17.34 2.20
C PHE A 109 8.97 17.36 3.37
N SER A 110 7.69 17.17 3.08
CA SER A 110 6.62 17.09 4.08
C SER A 110 6.43 15.69 4.66
N LEU A 111 7.09 14.67 4.10
CA LEU A 111 6.93 13.27 4.50
C LEU A 111 7.30 13.04 5.96
N ASP A 112 8.46 13.55 6.41
CA ASP A 112 8.91 13.41 7.79
C ASP A 112 7.93 14.04 8.80
N THR A 113 7.28 15.13 8.41
CA THR A 113 6.27 15.78 9.24
C THR A 113 4.98 14.96 9.27
N MET A 114 4.53 14.45 8.11
CA MET A 114 3.40 13.53 8.03
C MET A 114 3.62 12.29 8.90
N GLU A 115 4.78 11.64 8.77
CA GLU A 115 5.09 10.43 9.52
C GLU A 115 5.06 10.67 11.04
N ARG A 116 5.60 11.79 11.51
CA ARG A 116 5.54 12.15 12.94
C ARG A 116 4.12 12.36 13.44
N GLU A 117 3.29 13.09 12.68
CA GLU A 117 1.89 13.31 13.04
C GLU A 117 1.09 12.00 13.02
N VAL A 118 1.30 11.16 12.02
CA VAL A 118 0.68 9.85 11.91
C VAL A 118 1.08 8.96 13.09
N GLN A 119 2.36 8.88 13.42
CA GLN A 119 2.83 8.07 14.56
C GLN A 119 2.25 8.57 15.89
N SER A 120 2.21 9.89 16.09
CA SER A 120 1.59 10.50 17.27
C SER A 120 0.11 10.15 17.40
N GLY A 121 -0.63 10.25 16.29
CA GLY A 121 -2.06 9.89 16.24
C GLY A 121 -2.29 8.39 16.47
N LEU A 122 -1.50 7.54 15.82
CA LEU A 122 -1.59 6.08 16.01
C LEU A 122 -1.26 5.66 17.44
N ALA A 123 -0.32 6.34 18.12
CA ALA A 123 -0.04 6.09 19.53
C ALA A 123 -1.24 6.39 20.46
N LYS A 124 -2.05 7.43 20.13
CA LYS A 124 -3.31 7.71 20.84
C LYS A 124 -4.34 6.59 20.60
N ILE A 125 -4.51 6.19 19.33
CA ILE A 125 -5.46 5.15 18.91
C ILE A 125 -5.06 3.78 19.49
N ALA A 126 -3.77 3.48 19.63
CA ALA A 126 -3.27 2.24 20.20
C ALA A 126 -3.70 2.00 21.65
N ARG A 127 -4.05 3.06 22.39
CA ARG A 127 -4.63 2.97 23.74
C ARG A 127 -6.08 2.47 23.74
N ILE A 128 -6.76 2.54 22.60
CA ILE A 128 -8.18 2.21 22.44
C ILE A 128 -8.37 0.86 21.76
N THR A 129 -7.60 0.60 20.71
CA THR A 129 -7.65 -0.62 19.90
C THR A 129 -6.24 -0.99 19.48
N ARG A 130 -6.05 -2.20 18.93
CA ARG A 130 -4.75 -2.64 18.42
C ARG A 130 -4.66 -2.40 16.92
N PRO A 131 -3.96 -1.34 16.49
CA PRO A 131 -3.73 -1.07 15.08
C PRO A 131 -2.71 -2.08 14.52
N LEU A 132 -2.95 -2.55 13.28
CA LEU A 132 -2.06 -3.47 12.57
C LEU A 132 -1.43 -2.81 11.35
N LEU A 133 -2.26 -2.14 10.56
CA LEU A 133 -1.88 -1.52 9.30
C LEU A 133 -2.60 -0.18 9.16
N PHE A 134 -1.87 0.86 8.79
CA PHE A 134 -2.45 2.14 8.43
C PHE A 134 -1.97 2.56 7.03
N THR A 135 -2.90 2.76 6.12
CA THR A 135 -2.60 3.23 4.77
C THR A 135 -3.18 4.61 4.54
N ILE A 136 -2.37 5.50 3.96
CA ILE A 136 -2.79 6.85 3.56
C ILE A 136 -2.61 6.99 2.06
N HIS A 137 -3.67 7.40 1.38
CA HIS A 137 -3.60 7.83 -0.01
C HIS A 137 -3.78 9.34 -0.08
N VAL A 138 -2.78 10.00 -0.65
CA VAL A 138 -2.76 11.46 -0.89
C VAL A 138 -3.14 11.72 -2.34
N SER A 139 -4.06 12.65 -2.55
CA SER A 139 -4.41 13.16 -3.87
C SER A 139 -4.28 14.69 -3.85
N LYS A 140 -3.57 15.24 -4.83
CA LYS A 140 -3.36 16.67 -5.00
C LYS A 140 -4.24 17.19 -6.15
N TYR A 141 -4.94 18.27 -5.95
CA TYR A 141 -5.78 18.89 -6.95
C TYR A 141 -5.88 20.42 -6.75
N ASN A 142 -6.47 21.11 -7.72
CA ASN A 142 -6.49 22.57 -7.79
C ASN A 142 -5.10 23.22 -7.78
N ASN A 143 -4.21 22.69 -8.61
CA ASN A 143 -2.85 23.21 -8.78
C ASN A 143 -2.89 24.47 -9.65
N THR A 144 -3.45 25.57 -9.15
CA THR A 144 -3.50 26.86 -9.83
C THR A 144 -2.52 27.81 -9.15
N GLY A 145 -1.39 28.07 -9.80
CA GLY A 145 -0.31 28.88 -9.23
C GLY A 145 0.47 28.12 -8.13
N ASN A 146 0.75 28.79 -7.02
CA ASN A 146 1.55 28.25 -5.91
C ASN A 146 0.72 27.54 -4.81
N SER A 147 -0.56 27.28 -5.04
CA SER A 147 -1.48 26.70 -4.06
C SER A 147 -2.03 25.36 -4.55
N ALA A 148 -1.83 24.32 -3.78
CA ALA A 148 -2.41 23.01 -4.02
C ALA A 148 -3.34 22.61 -2.88
N LYS A 149 -4.41 21.89 -3.20
CA LYS A 149 -5.33 21.33 -2.21
C LYS A 149 -5.09 19.83 -2.10
N TYR A 150 -4.90 19.32 -0.89
CA TYR A 150 -4.62 17.93 -0.61
C TYR A 150 -5.86 17.22 -0.07
N SER A 151 -6.16 16.06 -0.61
CA SER A 151 -7.18 15.16 -0.08
C SER A 151 -6.50 13.89 0.40
N LEU A 152 -6.66 13.58 1.67
CA LEU A 152 -6.12 12.39 2.30
C LEU A 152 -7.24 11.41 2.62
N ILE A 153 -7.02 10.14 2.27
CA ILE A 153 -7.87 9.03 2.67
C ILE A 153 -7.02 8.06 3.48
N GLY A 154 -7.34 7.94 4.78
CA GLY A 154 -6.70 7.01 5.69
C GLY A 154 -7.55 5.78 5.94
N ARG A 155 -6.95 4.59 5.90
CA ARG A 155 -7.57 3.32 6.26
C ARG A 155 -6.75 2.65 7.35
N LEU A 156 -7.36 2.42 8.50
CA LEU A 156 -6.76 1.73 9.63
C LEU A 156 -7.37 0.34 9.76
N SER A 157 -6.55 -0.68 9.64
CA SER A 157 -6.92 -2.07 9.93
C SER A 157 -6.46 -2.44 11.34
N THR A 158 -7.37 -3.02 12.11
CA THR A 158 -7.13 -3.55 13.45
C THR A 158 -7.48 -5.04 13.48
N GLU A 159 -7.21 -5.72 14.58
CA GLU A 159 -7.55 -7.16 14.70
C GLU A 159 -9.03 -7.47 14.42
N ASN A 160 -9.93 -6.56 14.75
CA ASN A 160 -11.38 -6.83 14.72
C ASN A 160 -12.19 -5.89 13.83
N SER A 161 -11.58 -4.86 13.29
CA SER A 161 -12.32 -3.81 12.57
C SER A 161 -11.44 -3.06 11.58
N GLN A 162 -12.09 -2.48 10.61
CA GLN A 162 -11.49 -1.54 9.68
C GLN A 162 -12.16 -0.17 9.86
N TYR A 163 -11.36 0.89 9.85
CA TYR A 163 -11.80 2.27 9.98
C TYR A 163 -11.30 3.07 8.80
N MET A 164 -12.07 4.03 8.34
CA MET A 164 -11.71 4.92 7.26
C MET A 164 -12.04 6.35 7.65
N ALA A 165 -11.07 7.24 7.45
CA ALA A 165 -11.22 8.68 7.62
C ALA A 165 -10.77 9.42 6.37
N LYS A 166 -11.27 10.66 6.21
CA LYS A 166 -10.88 11.57 5.14
C LYS A 166 -10.61 12.94 5.73
N ALA A 167 -9.68 13.65 5.11
CA ALA A 167 -9.41 15.06 5.39
C ALA A 167 -9.05 15.79 4.10
N VAL A 168 -9.30 17.10 4.06
CA VAL A 168 -9.03 17.93 2.88
C VAL A 168 -8.60 19.31 3.34
N ASP A 169 -7.35 19.68 3.05
CA ASP A 169 -6.82 21.01 3.39
C ASP A 169 -5.86 21.51 2.30
N TRP A 170 -5.54 22.80 2.35
CA TRP A 170 -4.53 23.45 1.50
C TRP A 170 -3.10 23.16 1.96
N SER A 171 -2.93 22.70 3.17
CA SER A 171 -1.66 22.27 3.76
C SER A 171 -1.66 20.76 3.97
N LEU A 172 -0.67 20.06 3.45
CA LEU A 172 -0.51 18.61 3.63
C LEU A 172 -0.37 18.26 5.12
N GLY A 173 0.38 19.06 5.89
CA GLY A 173 0.53 18.87 7.33
C GLY A 173 -0.80 19.01 8.08
N GLN A 174 -1.57 20.07 7.77
CA GLN A 174 -2.87 20.30 8.41
C GLN A 174 -3.88 19.22 8.03
N ALA A 175 -3.92 18.81 6.75
CA ALA A 175 -4.75 17.70 6.31
C ALA A 175 -4.40 16.38 7.04
N THR A 176 -3.11 16.17 7.37
CA THR A 176 -2.68 14.99 8.12
C THR A 176 -3.17 15.02 9.57
N VAL A 177 -3.05 16.16 10.24
CA VAL A 177 -3.57 16.34 11.60
C VAL A 177 -5.08 16.09 11.64
N GLU A 178 -5.83 16.72 10.72
CA GLU A 178 -7.28 16.55 10.62
C GLU A 178 -7.67 15.08 10.33
N LEU A 179 -6.91 14.41 9.46
CA LEU A 179 -7.12 12.99 9.17
C LEU A 179 -7.00 12.14 10.44
N MET A 180 -5.97 12.37 11.24
CA MET A 180 -5.72 11.60 12.46
C MET A 180 -6.76 11.90 13.55
N ASP A 181 -7.20 13.14 13.69
CA ASP A 181 -8.24 13.54 14.63
C ASP A 181 -9.61 12.92 14.23
N ASN A 182 -9.95 12.94 12.94
CA ASN A 182 -11.14 12.27 12.42
C ASN A 182 -11.10 10.76 12.67
N LEU A 183 -9.94 10.13 12.47
CA LEU A 183 -9.77 8.71 12.71
C LEU A 183 -9.91 8.36 14.19
N ASP A 184 -9.29 9.11 15.09
CA ASP A 184 -9.40 8.94 16.55
C ASP A 184 -10.85 9.02 17.01
N ARG A 185 -11.61 10.02 16.51
CA ARG A 185 -13.03 10.18 16.79
C ARG A 185 -13.84 8.97 16.34
N ILE A 186 -13.65 8.51 15.10
CA ILE A 186 -14.38 7.35 14.55
C ILE A 186 -14.10 6.08 15.35
N VAL A 187 -12.85 5.88 15.79
CA VAL A 187 -12.47 4.72 16.62
C VAL A 187 -13.15 4.76 17.97
N LYS A 188 -13.21 5.93 18.62
CA LYS A 188 -13.88 6.14 19.92
C LYS A 188 -15.38 5.88 19.82
N GLU A 189 -16.07 6.51 18.88
CA GLU A 189 -17.50 6.35 18.65
C GLU A 189 -17.89 4.89 18.43
N LYS A 190 -17.12 4.14 17.61
CA LYS A 190 -17.40 2.73 17.35
C LYS A 190 -17.18 1.85 18.59
N LYS A 191 -16.18 2.19 19.43
CA LYS A 191 -15.95 1.48 20.68
C LYS A 191 -17.09 1.69 21.67
N GLU A 192 -17.54 2.93 21.85
CA GLU A 192 -18.68 3.28 22.72
C GLU A 192 -19.95 2.57 22.27
N HIS A 193 -20.27 2.64 20.97
CA HIS A 193 -21.42 1.93 20.41
C HIS A 193 -21.39 0.41 20.69
N ASN A 194 -20.23 -0.21 20.53
CA ASN A 194 -20.07 -1.65 20.81
C ASN A 194 -20.24 -2.00 22.29
N LEU A 195 -19.85 -1.10 23.20
CA LEU A 195 -20.07 -1.25 24.65
C LEU A 195 -21.55 -1.16 24.99
N ASP A 196 -22.26 -0.21 24.42
CA ASP A 196 -23.70 -0.03 24.63
C ASP A 196 -24.51 -1.23 24.14
N VAL A 197 -24.18 -1.76 22.95
CA VAL A 197 -24.82 -2.97 22.41
C VAL A 197 -24.58 -4.19 23.30
N ARG A 198 -23.38 -4.35 23.85
CA ARG A 198 -23.07 -5.45 24.79
C ARG A 198 -23.83 -5.31 26.11
N THR A 199 -23.96 -4.09 26.62
CA THR A 199 -24.68 -3.80 27.87
C THR A 199 -26.17 -4.05 27.71
N ARG A 200 -26.78 -3.64 26.58
CA ARG A 200 -28.17 -3.95 26.25
C ARG A 200 -28.43 -5.46 26.20
N LYS A 201 -27.61 -6.21 25.45
CA LYS A 201 -27.76 -7.67 25.35
C LYS A 201 -27.59 -8.42 26.68
N ARG A 202 -26.82 -7.85 27.64
CA ARG A 202 -26.72 -8.42 29.00
C ARG A 202 -27.96 -8.17 29.82
N ARG A 203 -28.59 -6.99 29.70
CA ARG A 203 -29.84 -6.65 30.40
C ARG A 203 -31.07 -7.42 29.90
N GLU A 204 -31.09 -7.79 28.61
CA GLU A 204 -32.13 -8.60 27.99
C GLU A 204 -32.03 -10.10 28.33
N LYS A 205 -30.89 -10.56 28.87
CA LYS A 205 -30.68 -11.97 29.28
C LYS A 205 -30.70 -12.21 30.77
N ALA A 206 -30.88 -11.16 31.58
CA ALA A 206 -31.03 -11.21 33.04
C ALA A 206 -32.47 -11.03 33.47
#